data_6ef9a6b03a354335076b79c5eb7a3119
#
_entry.id   6ef9a6b03a354335076b79c5eb7a3119
#
_cell.length_a   1.000
_cell.length_b   1.000
_cell.length_c   1.000
_cell.angle_alpha   90.00
_cell.angle_beta   90.00
_cell.angle_gamma   90.00
#
_symmetry.space_group_name_H-M   'P 1'
#
loop_
_entity.id
_entity.type
_entity.pdbx_description
1 polymer ?
#
loop_
_entity_poly.entity_id
_entity_poly.type
_entity_poly.pdbx_seq_one_letter_code
_entity_poly.pdbx_strand_id
1 'polypeptide(L)'
;MFHAPLLSAYARFFSVANGTQGADALVVLSGGIETRFPRALELYQQGFAPRIVLTDPRLRNERLLNLGCEEKAQADALRRLSGVQAPIEVCPSLKGGATSTFDEAYDVLAYCKAHRFRHIIIVTDHYHTRRALYAFEKIFRGSQIRVEAMGAHNDIFTPDNWWRTDRGIEAYVLELMKCMVYVFLKKNAPFIQNY
;
A
#
# COMPACT_ATOMS: atom_id res chain seq x y z
N MET A 1 -3.35 -26.69 22.98
CA MET A 1 -3.85 -25.53 22.24
C MET A 1 -2.85 -24.35 22.22
N PHE A 2 -1.60 -24.58 21.82
CA PHE A 2 -0.53 -23.56 21.85
C PHE A 2 -0.30 -22.85 20.49
N HIS A 3 -0.95 -23.30 19.41
CA HIS A 3 -0.71 -22.77 18.07
C HIS A 3 -1.29 -21.36 17.85
N ALA A 4 -2.46 -21.04 18.41
CA ALA A 4 -3.12 -19.77 18.15
C ALA A 4 -2.29 -18.54 18.59
N PRO A 5 -1.72 -18.46 19.81
CA PRO A 5 -0.86 -17.34 20.19
C PRO A 5 0.37 -17.18 19.29
N LEU A 6 0.98 -18.30 18.87
CA LEU A 6 2.15 -18.28 17.99
C LEU A 6 1.79 -17.77 16.59
N LEU A 7 0.68 -18.26 16.03
CA LEU A 7 0.20 -17.82 14.71
C LEU A 7 -0.25 -16.36 14.72
N SER A 8 -0.90 -15.90 15.80
CA SER A 8 -1.24 -14.49 15.96
C SER A 8 -0.01 -13.60 16.07
N ALA A 9 1.00 -14.01 16.85
CA ALA A 9 2.27 -13.29 16.97
C ALA A 9 3.00 -13.21 15.62
N TYR A 10 3.02 -14.31 14.88
CA TYR A 10 3.55 -14.35 13.51
C TYR A 10 2.83 -13.35 12.60
N ALA A 11 1.51 -13.33 12.58
CA ALA A 11 0.73 -12.41 11.75
C ALA A 11 0.95 -10.94 12.14
N ARG A 12 0.98 -10.64 13.43
CA ARG A 12 1.25 -9.29 13.94
C ARG A 12 2.64 -8.77 13.61
N PHE A 13 3.61 -9.67 13.39
CA PHE A 13 4.92 -9.28 12.88
C PHE A 13 4.83 -8.52 11.55
N PHE A 14 3.90 -8.88 10.66
CA PHE A 14 3.73 -8.22 9.37
C PHE A 14 2.93 -6.90 9.44
N SER A 15 2.22 -6.66 10.53
CA SER A 15 1.40 -5.46 10.72
C SER A 15 2.19 -4.32 11.33
N VAL A 16 2.31 -3.22 10.60
CA VAL A 16 2.86 -1.95 11.08
C VAL A 16 1.76 -0.90 11.01
N ALA A 17 1.61 -0.14 12.10
CA ALA A 17 0.67 0.97 12.20
C ALA A 17 1.35 2.09 12.99
N ASN A 18 2.20 2.86 12.33
CA ASN A 18 3.01 3.91 12.95
C ASN A 18 2.69 5.31 12.41
N GLY A 19 1.58 5.45 11.67
CA GLY A 19 1.15 6.73 11.09
C GLY A 19 0.84 7.77 12.15
N THR A 20 1.30 8.99 11.92
CA THR A 20 1.05 10.16 12.77
C THR A 20 0.39 11.27 11.97
N GLN A 21 -0.42 12.10 12.64
CA GLN A 21 -1.08 13.25 12.00
C GLN A 21 -0.06 14.28 11.48
N GLY A 22 -0.48 15.06 10.48
CA GLY A 22 0.36 16.09 9.86
C GLY A 22 1.17 15.59 8.66
N ALA A 23 0.81 14.46 8.06
CA ALA A 23 1.37 14.04 6.79
C ALA A 23 0.88 14.93 5.63
N ASP A 24 1.67 15.05 4.57
CA ASP A 24 1.32 15.78 3.35
C ASP A 24 0.28 15.02 2.51
N ALA A 25 0.33 13.69 2.56
CA ALA A 25 -0.59 12.82 1.82
C ALA A 25 -0.73 11.43 2.45
N LEU A 26 -1.90 10.82 2.26
CA LEU A 26 -2.13 9.37 2.39
C LEU A 26 -1.89 8.74 1.02
N VAL A 27 -0.93 7.84 0.91
CA VAL A 27 -0.59 7.16 -0.35
C VAL A 27 -1.17 5.75 -0.34
N VAL A 28 -2.20 5.53 -1.12
CA VAL A 28 -2.87 4.21 -1.23
C VAL A 28 -2.14 3.39 -2.28
N LEU A 29 -1.58 2.26 -1.84
CA LEU A 29 -0.90 1.34 -2.74
C LEU A 29 -1.90 0.51 -3.54
N SER A 30 -1.56 0.18 -4.78
CA SER A 30 -2.40 -0.58 -5.70
C SER A 30 -2.61 -2.04 -5.30
N GLY A 31 -3.63 -2.68 -5.89
CA GLY A 31 -3.90 -4.11 -5.74
C GLY A 31 -4.85 -4.50 -4.59
N GLY A 32 -5.68 -3.56 -4.10
CA GLY A 32 -6.68 -3.81 -3.04
C GLY A 32 -7.45 -2.55 -2.70
N ILE A 33 -7.94 -1.87 -3.72
CA ILE A 33 -8.61 -0.56 -3.56
C ILE A 33 -9.85 -0.66 -2.68
N GLU A 34 -10.56 -1.78 -2.72
CA GLU A 34 -11.79 -2.02 -1.97
C GLU A 34 -11.59 -2.05 -0.44
N THR A 35 -10.39 -2.38 0.04
CA THR A 35 -10.05 -2.38 1.46
C THR A 35 -9.23 -1.13 1.84
N ARG A 36 -8.26 -0.78 1.00
CA ARG A 36 -7.27 0.26 1.30
C ARG A 36 -7.83 1.67 1.20
N PHE A 37 -8.69 1.91 0.21
CA PHE A 37 -9.26 3.24 0.01
C PHE A 37 -10.26 3.64 1.09
N PRO A 38 -11.21 2.80 1.55
CA PRO A 38 -12.02 3.09 2.72
C PRO A 38 -11.19 3.44 3.96
N ARG A 39 -10.08 2.70 4.18
CA ARG A 39 -9.16 3.01 5.28
C ARG A 39 -8.51 4.39 5.11
N ALA A 40 -8.13 4.76 3.90
CA ALA A 40 -7.59 6.08 3.62
C ALA A 40 -8.62 7.19 3.84
N LEU A 41 -9.90 6.97 3.52
CA LEU A 41 -10.98 7.91 3.83
C LEU A 41 -11.17 8.11 5.34
N GLU A 42 -11.13 7.03 6.12
CA GLU A 42 -11.18 7.13 7.60
C GLU A 42 -10.01 7.96 8.14
N LEU A 43 -8.79 7.70 7.69
CA LEU A 43 -7.60 8.45 8.10
C LEU A 43 -7.66 9.92 7.67
N TYR A 44 -8.20 10.19 6.48
CA TYR A 44 -8.46 11.55 6.02
C TYR A 44 -9.44 12.28 6.94
N GLN A 45 -10.56 11.66 7.30
CA GLN A 45 -11.54 12.24 8.22
C GLN A 45 -10.96 12.46 9.63
N GLN A 46 -10.01 11.62 10.05
CA GLN A 46 -9.28 11.76 11.32
C GLN A 46 -8.17 12.83 11.26
N GLY A 47 -7.97 13.49 10.11
CA GLY A 47 -7.00 14.58 9.96
C GLY A 47 -5.54 14.13 9.83
N PHE A 48 -5.29 12.90 9.42
CA PHE A 48 -3.91 12.42 9.22
C PHE A 48 -3.20 13.14 8.08
N ALA A 49 -3.91 13.45 6.98
CA ALA A 49 -3.37 14.22 5.87
C ALA A 49 -4.50 14.93 5.08
N PRO A 50 -4.20 16.01 4.32
CA PRO A 50 -5.21 16.80 3.62
C PRO A 50 -5.63 16.20 2.26
N ARG A 51 -5.02 15.12 1.80
CA ARG A 51 -5.28 14.51 0.49
C ARG A 51 -4.98 13.02 0.46
N ILE A 52 -5.54 12.34 -0.54
CA ILE A 52 -5.28 10.94 -0.84
C ILE A 52 -4.62 10.85 -2.22
N VAL A 53 -3.53 10.11 -2.32
CA VAL A 53 -2.79 9.86 -3.56
C VAL A 53 -2.87 8.37 -3.86
N LEU A 54 -3.34 7.99 -5.04
CA LEU A 54 -3.37 6.60 -5.50
C LEU A 54 -2.10 6.31 -6.30
N THR A 55 -1.47 5.16 -6.11
CA THR A 55 -0.42 4.69 -7.03
C THR A 55 -1.06 4.16 -8.31
N ASP A 56 -0.31 4.17 -9.41
CA ASP A 56 -0.77 3.79 -10.74
C ASP A 56 -0.23 2.40 -11.11
N PRO A 57 -1.04 1.33 -10.97
CA PRO A 57 -0.61 -0.04 -11.27
C PRO A 57 -0.57 -0.28 -12.79
N ARG A 58 0.32 -1.16 -13.22
CA ARG A 58 0.31 -1.64 -14.59
C ARG A 58 -0.90 -2.57 -14.84
N LEU A 59 -1.76 -2.16 -15.74
CA LEU A 59 -2.88 -2.99 -16.16
C LEU A 59 -2.37 -4.19 -16.97
N ARG A 60 -2.79 -5.40 -16.62
CA ARG A 60 -2.40 -6.63 -17.32
C ARG A 60 -3.03 -6.77 -18.72
N ASN A 61 -4.08 -6.02 -18.99
CA ASN A 61 -4.80 -6.08 -20.23
C ASN A 61 -4.72 -4.72 -20.94
N GLU A 62 -4.00 -4.67 -22.06
CA GLU A 62 -3.87 -3.44 -22.87
C GLU A 62 -5.20 -2.86 -23.34
N ARG A 63 -6.25 -3.70 -23.52
CA ARG A 63 -7.59 -3.23 -23.86
C ARG A 63 -8.22 -2.38 -22.76
N LEU A 64 -7.77 -2.54 -21.51
CA LEU A 64 -8.23 -1.75 -20.36
C LEU A 64 -7.43 -0.45 -20.18
N LEU A 65 -6.30 -0.30 -20.84
CA LEU A 65 -5.49 0.94 -20.80
C LEU A 65 -6.27 2.17 -21.26
N ASN A 66 -7.22 1.99 -22.16
CA ASN A 66 -8.08 3.08 -22.66
C ASN A 66 -9.20 3.48 -21.69
N LEU A 67 -9.42 2.72 -20.62
CA LEU A 67 -10.45 3.01 -19.61
C LEU A 67 -9.96 3.93 -18.48
N GLY A 68 -8.70 4.37 -18.53
CA GLY A 68 -8.07 5.16 -17.49
C GLY A 68 -7.59 4.30 -16.30
N CYS A 69 -7.19 4.94 -15.22
CA CYS A 69 -6.86 4.24 -13.98
C CYS A 69 -8.13 3.62 -13.38
N GLU A 70 -8.30 2.31 -13.53
CA GLU A 70 -9.46 1.58 -13.02
C GLU A 70 -9.61 1.76 -11.50
N GLU A 71 -8.51 1.72 -10.75
CA GLU A 71 -8.52 1.95 -9.30
C GLU A 71 -8.99 3.37 -8.95
N LYS A 72 -8.68 4.36 -9.78
CA LYS A 72 -9.21 5.72 -9.58
C LYS A 72 -10.72 5.77 -9.76
N ALA A 73 -11.27 5.10 -10.76
CA ALA A 73 -12.72 5.04 -10.97
C ALA A 73 -13.43 4.36 -9.79
N GLN A 74 -12.85 3.28 -9.27
CA GLN A 74 -13.34 2.58 -8.07
C GLN A 74 -13.24 3.48 -6.82
N ALA A 75 -12.12 4.17 -6.62
CA ALA A 75 -11.95 5.12 -5.53
C ALA A 75 -12.95 6.26 -5.59
N ASP A 76 -13.21 6.83 -6.77
CA ASP A 76 -14.22 7.88 -6.97
C ASP A 76 -15.65 7.37 -6.67
N ALA A 77 -15.94 6.12 -6.99
CA ALA A 77 -17.22 5.49 -6.64
C ALA A 77 -17.36 5.29 -5.12
N LEU A 78 -16.34 4.74 -4.46
CA LEU A 78 -16.31 4.56 -3.01
C LEU A 78 -16.39 5.90 -2.26
N ARG A 79 -15.70 6.94 -2.76
CA ARG A 79 -15.79 8.29 -2.22
C ARG A 79 -17.21 8.82 -2.28
N ARG A 80 -17.90 8.68 -3.42
CA ARG A 80 -19.30 9.09 -3.55
C ARG A 80 -20.23 8.36 -2.60
N LEU A 81 -20.04 7.06 -2.44
CA LEU A 81 -20.83 6.24 -1.51
C LEU A 81 -20.61 6.63 -0.05
N SER A 82 -19.39 6.98 0.32
CA SER A 82 -19.05 7.40 1.68
C SER A 82 -19.51 8.82 2.04
N GLY A 83 -19.83 9.66 1.05
CA GLY A 83 -20.14 11.08 1.24
C GLY A 83 -18.93 11.96 1.63
N VAL A 84 -17.73 11.38 1.76
CA VAL A 84 -16.52 12.10 2.16
C VAL A 84 -15.93 12.88 0.98
N GLN A 85 -15.73 14.19 1.16
CA GLN A 85 -15.16 15.06 0.13
C GLN A 85 -13.62 15.15 0.25
N ALA A 86 -12.94 14.02 0.05
CA ALA A 86 -11.48 13.96 0.04
C ALA A 86 -10.92 14.30 -1.36
N PRO A 87 -9.89 15.17 -1.48
CA PRO A 87 -9.13 15.31 -2.72
C PRO A 87 -8.40 14.00 -3.06
N ILE A 88 -8.60 13.51 -4.29
CA ILE A 88 -7.96 12.30 -4.80
C ILE A 88 -7.08 12.68 -5.99
N GLU A 89 -5.80 12.36 -5.87
CA GLU A 89 -4.77 12.54 -6.90
C GLU A 89 -4.23 11.17 -7.33
N VAL A 90 -3.67 11.08 -8.52
CA VAL A 90 -2.98 9.87 -9.00
C VAL A 90 -1.50 10.17 -9.14
N CYS A 91 -0.67 9.36 -8.52
CA CYS A 91 0.78 9.36 -8.70
C CYS A 91 1.09 8.61 -10.01
N PRO A 92 1.52 9.29 -11.08
CA PRO A 92 1.78 8.63 -12.35
C PRO A 92 2.98 7.69 -12.24
N SER A 93 2.89 6.53 -12.87
CA SER A 93 4.02 5.63 -12.94
C SER A 93 5.09 6.11 -13.93
N LEU A 94 6.35 6.01 -13.52
CA LEU A 94 7.52 6.33 -14.35
C LEU A 94 7.76 5.34 -15.50
N LYS A 95 7.12 4.15 -15.42
CA LYS A 95 7.34 3.04 -16.36
C LYS A 95 6.08 2.57 -17.09
N GLY A 96 5.02 3.38 -17.08
CA GLY A 96 3.73 2.99 -17.66
C GLY A 96 2.95 1.97 -16.83
N GLY A 97 3.03 2.07 -15.53
CA GLY A 97 2.37 1.26 -14.52
C GLY A 97 3.34 0.53 -13.61
N ALA A 98 3.09 0.64 -12.29
CA ALA A 98 3.87 -0.07 -11.28
C ALA A 98 3.54 -1.57 -11.31
N THR A 99 4.56 -2.40 -11.13
CA THR A 99 4.44 -3.86 -11.16
C THR A 99 4.91 -4.50 -9.87
N SER A 100 5.55 -3.71 -9.02
CA SER A 100 6.05 -4.14 -7.72
C SER A 100 5.98 -2.98 -6.72
N THR A 101 6.01 -3.31 -5.43
CA THR A 101 6.08 -2.28 -4.38
C THR A 101 7.34 -1.41 -4.47
N PHE A 102 8.42 -1.89 -5.09
CA PHE A 102 9.59 -1.06 -5.36
C PHE A 102 9.32 -0.04 -6.48
N ASP A 103 8.59 -0.42 -7.54
CA ASP A 103 8.20 0.52 -8.60
C ASP A 103 7.29 1.60 -8.01
N GLU A 104 6.28 1.23 -7.22
CA GLU A 104 5.43 2.19 -6.51
C GLU A 104 6.26 3.14 -5.64
N ALA A 105 7.26 2.62 -4.92
CA ALA A 105 8.12 3.46 -4.08
C ALA A 105 8.95 4.46 -4.91
N TYR A 106 9.44 4.09 -6.09
CA TYR A 106 10.14 4.99 -7.00
C TYR A 106 9.20 6.07 -7.56
N ASP A 107 8.01 5.67 -8.01
CA ASP A 107 6.99 6.57 -8.55
C ASP A 107 6.60 7.60 -7.48
N VAL A 108 6.30 7.14 -6.27
CA VAL A 108 5.91 8.00 -5.13
C VAL A 108 7.06 8.91 -4.69
N LEU A 109 8.31 8.43 -4.71
CA LEU A 109 9.47 9.30 -4.39
C LEU A 109 9.58 10.46 -5.38
N ALA A 110 9.43 10.18 -6.69
CA ALA A 110 9.44 11.22 -7.72
C ALA A 110 8.29 12.21 -7.54
N TYR A 111 7.09 11.67 -7.27
CA TYR A 111 5.89 12.46 -6.99
C TYR A 111 6.07 13.37 -5.76
N CYS A 112 6.57 12.84 -4.65
CA CYS A 112 6.83 13.61 -3.44
C CYS A 112 7.83 14.74 -3.67
N LYS A 113 8.89 14.50 -4.44
CA LYS A 113 9.87 15.54 -4.79
C LYS A 113 9.24 16.66 -5.63
N ALA A 114 8.43 16.32 -6.62
CA ALA A 114 7.74 17.28 -7.48
C ALA A 114 6.76 18.17 -6.69
N HIS A 115 6.07 17.58 -5.70
CA HIS A 115 5.10 18.27 -4.85
C HIS A 115 5.69 18.83 -3.54
N ARG A 116 7.00 18.66 -3.31
CA ARG A 116 7.73 19.10 -2.11
C ARG A 116 7.18 18.48 -0.81
N PHE A 117 6.67 17.25 -0.88
CA PHE A 117 6.21 16.53 0.30
C PHE A 117 7.41 16.15 1.19
N ARG A 118 7.18 16.16 2.49
CA ARG A 118 8.18 15.81 3.52
C ARG A 118 7.74 14.66 4.41
N HIS A 119 6.46 14.37 4.43
CA HIS A 119 5.89 13.30 5.24
C HIS A 119 4.71 12.66 4.51
N ILE A 120 4.76 11.35 4.34
CA ILE A 120 3.67 10.57 3.74
C ILE A 120 3.33 9.35 4.62
N ILE A 121 2.08 8.91 4.54
CA ILE A 121 1.62 7.67 5.14
C ILE A 121 1.17 6.75 4.03
N ILE A 122 1.85 5.60 3.85
CA ILE A 122 1.39 4.58 2.92
C ILE A 122 0.24 3.78 3.54
N VAL A 123 -0.81 3.55 2.77
CA VAL A 123 -2.00 2.79 3.18
C VAL A 123 -2.07 1.54 2.31
N THR A 124 -2.02 0.38 2.96
CA THR A 124 -2.08 -0.93 2.31
C THR A 124 -2.72 -1.95 3.25
N ASP A 125 -2.92 -3.20 2.83
CA ASP A 125 -3.46 -4.22 3.71
C ASP A 125 -2.57 -4.46 4.92
N HIS A 126 -3.16 -4.72 6.09
CA HIS A 126 -2.44 -4.84 7.35
C HIS A 126 -1.29 -5.88 7.29
N TYR A 127 -1.48 -7.01 6.61
CA TYR A 127 -0.46 -8.05 6.45
C TYR A 127 0.69 -7.64 5.51
N HIS A 128 0.49 -6.61 4.69
CA HIS A 128 1.47 -6.12 3.72
C HIS A 128 2.30 -4.92 4.22
N THR A 129 1.90 -4.27 5.31
CA THR A 129 2.48 -2.99 5.75
C THR A 129 3.98 -3.05 6.01
N ARG A 130 4.49 -4.13 6.63
CA ARG A 130 5.93 -4.26 6.93
C ARG A 130 6.78 -4.31 5.67
N ARG A 131 6.40 -5.11 4.68
CA ARG A 131 7.16 -5.21 3.42
C ARG A 131 7.06 -3.92 2.61
N ALA A 132 5.88 -3.31 2.57
CA ALA A 132 5.69 -2.03 1.90
C ALA A 132 6.56 -0.95 2.55
N LEU A 133 6.51 -0.80 3.87
CA LEU A 133 7.35 0.17 4.59
C LEU A 133 8.84 -0.09 4.33
N TYR A 134 9.30 -1.33 4.42
CA TYR A 134 10.69 -1.68 4.12
C TYR A 134 11.11 -1.28 2.70
N ALA A 135 10.27 -1.54 1.69
CA ALA A 135 10.56 -1.15 0.31
C ALA A 135 10.66 0.38 0.16
N PHE A 136 9.72 1.09 0.75
CA PHE A 136 9.70 2.56 0.72
C PHE A 136 10.88 3.16 1.46
N GLU A 137 11.19 2.75 2.69
CA GLU A 137 12.35 3.22 3.45
C GLU A 137 13.66 2.99 2.70
N LYS A 138 13.77 1.84 2.02
CA LYS A 138 14.96 1.51 1.21
C LYS A 138 15.13 2.45 0.02
N ILE A 139 14.06 2.84 -0.66
CA ILE A 139 14.07 3.75 -1.81
C ILE A 139 14.19 5.22 -1.35
N PHE A 140 13.51 5.59 -0.26
CA PHE A 140 13.50 6.95 0.26
C PHE A 140 14.76 7.33 1.05
N ARG A 141 15.67 6.38 1.26
CA ARG A 141 16.91 6.63 2.02
C ARG A 141 17.69 7.83 1.47
N GLY A 142 17.92 8.81 2.32
CA GLY A 142 18.61 10.05 1.96
C GLY A 142 17.73 11.13 1.32
N SER A 143 16.43 10.90 1.13
CA SER A 143 15.51 11.89 0.55
C SER A 143 15.04 12.95 1.55
N GLN A 144 15.21 12.74 2.85
CA GLN A 144 14.64 13.55 3.94
C GLN A 144 13.10 13.55 3.97
N ILE A 145 12.46 12.60 3.29
CA ILE A 145 11.01 12.41 3.32
C ILE A 145 10.71 11.28 4.30
N ARG A 146 9.89 11.59 5.30
CA ARG A 146 9.42 10.63 6.29
C ARG A 146 8.34 9.76 5.67
N VAL A 147 8.46 8.45 5.85
CA VAL A 147 7.47 7.46 5.41
C VAL A 147 6.96 6.69 6.61
N GLU A 148 5.66 6.60 6.74
CA GLU A 148 4.97 5.83 7.75
C GLU A 148 3.95 4.92 7.06
N ALA A 149 3.42 3.92 7.78
CA ALA A 149 2.47 2.96 7.24
C ALA A 149 1.25 2.80 8.13
N MET A 150 0.09 2.64 7.50
CA MET A 150 -1.17 2.29 8.14
C MET A 150 -1.83 1.13 7.39
N GLY A 151 -2.28 0.14 8.14
CA GLY A 151 -2.93 -1.05 7.60
C GLY A 151 -4.43 -0.87 7.43
N ALA A 152 -4.95 -1.37 6.33
CA ALA A 152 -6.37 -1.62 6.12
C ALA A 152 -6.71 -3.02 6.63
N HIS A 153 -7.83 -3.14 7.32
CA HIS A 153 -8.39 -4.43 7.70
C HIS A 153 -9.24 -4.99 6.56
N ASN A 154 -9.36 -6.29 6.51
CA ASN A 154 -10.33 -6.95 5.63
C ASN A 154 -11.29 -7.79 6.47
N ASP A 155 -12.47 -8.07 5.93
CA ASP A 155 -13.53 -8.78 6.65
C ASP A 155 -13.39 -10.32 6.58
N ILE A 156 -12.40 -10.83 5.83
CA ILE A 156 -12.23 -12.26 5.57
C ILE A 156 -11.39 -12.93 6.66
N PHE A 157 -10.30 -12.26 7.06
CA PHE A 157 -9.40 -12.76 8.10
C PHE A 157 -8.72 -11.62 8.87
N THR A 158 -8.28 -11.95 10.07
CA THR A 158 -7.54 -11.06 10.97
C THR A 158 -6.22 -11.75 11.38
N PRO A 159 -5.29 -11.04 12.05
CA PRO A 159 -4.11 -11.67 12.65
C PRO A 159 -4.41 -12.81 13.61
N ASP A 160 -5.63 -12.86 14.14
CA ASP A 160 -6.02 -13.85 15.16
C ASP A 160 -6.81 -15.05 14.61
N ASN A 161 -7.08 -15.09 13.30
CA ASN A 161 -7.82 -16.19 12.67
C ASN A 161 -7.37 -16.55 11.24
N TRP A 162 -6.32 -15.93 10.70
CA TRP A 162 -5.87 -16.09 9.31
C TRP A 162 -5.64 -17.54 8.88
N TRP A 163 -5.22 -18.42 9.80
CA TRP A 163 -4.97 -19.83 9.54
C TRP A 163 -6.25 -20.67 9.37
N ARG A 164 -7.42 -20.06 9.51
CA ARG A 164 -8.73 -20.69 9.33
C ARG A 164 -9.34 -20.43 7.96
N THR A 165 -8.68 -19.65 7.11
CA THR A 165 -9.16 -19.30 5.77
C THR A 165 -8.05 -19.48 4.75
N ASP A 166 -8.38 -20.00 3.56
CA ASP A 166 -7.41 -20.17 2.48
C ASP A 166 -6.75 -18.84 2.10
N ARG A 167 -7.53 -17.76 1.99
CA ARG A 167 -7.02 -16.42 1.70
C ARG A 167 -6.07 -15.89 2.77
N GLY A 168 -6.33 -16.17 4.03
CA GLY A 168 -5.45 -15.78 5.12
C GLY A 168 -4.13 -16.54 5.09
N ILE A 169 -4.18 -17.87 4.86
CA ILE A 169 -2.99 -18.71 4.70
C ILE A 169 -2.15 -18.21 3.52
N GLU A 170 -2.78 -18.04 2.35
CA GLU A 170 -2.12 -17.52 1.16
C GLU A 170 -1.45 -16.17 1.43
N ALA A 171 -2.19 -15.20 2.00
CA ALA A 171 -1.67 -13.87 2.29
C ALA A 171 -0.42 -13.91 3.17
N TYR A 172 -0.47 -14.58 4.32
CA TYR A 172 0.64 -14.54 5.27
C TYR A 172 1.83 -15.42 4.86
N VAL A 173 1.59 -16.56 4.19
CA VAL A 173 2.67 -17.41 3.66
C VAL A 173 3.40 -16.70 2.53
N LEU A 174 2.67 -16.15 1.56
CA LEU A 174 3.28 -15.41 0.46
C LEU A 174 3.96 -14.13 0.94
N GLU A 175 3.44 -13.47 1.95
CA GLU A 175 4.07 -12.26 2.51
C GLU A 175 5.41 -12.57 3.15
N LEU A 176 5.53 -13.68 3.88
CA LEU A 176 6.82 -14.15 4.41
C LEU A 176 7.84 -14.38 3.29
N MET A 177 7.44 -15.12 2.24
CA MET A 177 8.31 -15.40 1.11
C MET A 177 8.75 -14.11 0.40
N LYS A 178 7.80 -13.20 0.15
CA LYS A 178 8.10 -11.89 -0.46
C LYS A 178 9.01 -11.05 0.43
N CYS A 179 8.80 -11.01 1.75
CA CYS A 179 9.66 -10.29 2.67
C CYS A 179 11.11 -10.79 2.61
N MET A 180 11.32 -12.11 2.63
CA MET A 180 12.66 -12.68 2.48
C MET A 180 13.31 -12.24 1.16
N VAL A 181 12.59 -12.37 0.05
CA VAL A 181 13.08 -11.94 -1.26
C VAL A 181 13.46 -10.44 -1.25
N TYR A 182 12.62 -9.56 -0.71
CA TYR A 182 12.85 -8.11 -0.66
C TYR A 182 14.06 -7.71 0.19
N VAL A 183 14.38 -8.47 1.24
CA VAL A 183 15.57 -8.24 2.08
C VAL A 183 16.85 -8.51 1.28
N PHE A 184 16.88 -9.60 0.52
CA PHE A 184 18.08 -10.01 -0.23
C PHE A 184 18.24 -9.31 -1.57
N LEU A 185 17.16 -8.75 -2.13
CA LEU A 185 17.20 -8.09 -3.42
C LEU A 185 17.88 -6.72 -3.37
N LYS A 186 18.66 -6.42 -4.40
CA LYS A 186 19.14 -5.06 -4.68
C LYS A 186 17.96 -4.20 -5.17
N LYS A 187 18.02 -2.88 -4.92
CA LYS A 187 17.00 -1.88 -5.32
C LYS A 187 16.55 -1.92 -6.79
N ASN A 188 17.36 -2.49 -7.68
CA ASN A 188 17.15 -2.54 -9.13
C ASN A 188 17.16 -3.99 -9.66
N ALA A 189 16.66 -4.94 -8.87
CA ALA A 189 16.67 -6.33 -9.30
C ALA A 189 15.70 -6.54 -10.47
N PRO A 190 16.20 -6.92 -11.67
CA PRO A 190 15.38 -7.01 -12.89
C PRO A 190 14.30 -8.10 -12.83
N PHE A 191 14.41 -9.06 -11.92
CA PHE A 191 13.45 -10.17 -11.80
C PHE A 191 12.21 -9.87 -10.94
N ILE A 192 12.10 -8.68 -10.33
CA ILE A 192 10.80 -8.17 -9.83
C ILE A 192 10.06 -7.41 -10.94
N GLN A 193 10.65 -7.29 -12.08
CA GLN A 193 9.99 -6.74 -13.25
C GLN A 193 9.10 -7.84 -13.88
N ASN A 194 7.85 -7.87 -13.49
CA ASN A 194 6.72 -7.91 -14.40
C ASN A 194 6.50 -8.94 -15.45
N TYR A 195 5.52 -9.62 -15.24
CA TYR A 195 4.85 -10.26 -16.37
C TYR A 195 3.38 -9.87 -16.34
#